data_8e1ef9bda9ce9639776e581f5cbf7bcf
#
_entry.id   8e1ef9bda9ce9639776e581f5cbf7bcf
#
_cell.length_a   1.000
_cell.length_b   1.000
_cell.length_c   1.000
_cell.angle_alpha   90.00
_cell.angle_beta   90.00
_cell.angle_gamma   90.00
#
_symmetry.space_group_name_H-M   'P 1'
#
loop_
_entity.id
_entity.type
_entity.pdbx_description
1 polymer ?
#
loop_
_entity_poly.entity_id
_entity_poly.type
_entity_poly.pdbx_seq_one_letter_code
_entity_poly.pdbx_strand_id
1 'polypeptide(L)'
;MNKIRNIILIDDDNATNVYHGIIIDETELVEKYQIFDSASAALEYLKKGEERPQYIFLDINMPGMDGWEFLAEYQQLDQANNLAKVIMLTTSLGAFDKKLAEDNPLVSNFFQKPLTPEMLQEIADSI
;
A
#
# COMPACT_ATOMS: atom_id res chain seq x y z
N MET A 1 -16.87 -10.41 -11.74
CA MET A 1 -16.48 -9.57 -10.60
C MET A 1 -15.00 -9.33 -10.63
N ASN A 2 -14.62 -8.06 -10.48
CA ASN A 2 -13.20 -7.72 -10.46
C ASN A 2 -12.62 -8.01 -9.10
N LYS A 3 -11.50 -8.73 -9.09
CA LYS A 3 -10.74 -8.97 -7.86
C LYS A 3 -9.37 -8.32 -7.98
N ILE A 4 -8.85 -7.93 -6.83
CA ILE A 4 -7.49 -7.44 -6.73
C ILE A 4 -6.59 -8.66 -6.62
N ARG A 5 -5.62 -8.77 -7.51
CA ARG A 5 -4.81 -10.00 -7.60
C ARG A 5 -3.82 -10.15 -6.47
N ASN A 6 -3.11 -9.09 -6.14
CA ASN A 6 -1.99 -9.19 -5.22
C ASN A 6 -1.72 -7.83 -4.61
N ILE A 7 -1.69 -7.76 -3.28
CA ILE A 7 -1.37 -6.52 -2.60
C ILE A 7 -0.29 -6.74 -1.54
N ILE A 8 0.41 -5.67 -1.24
CA ILE A 8 1.37 -5.62 -0.15
C ILE A 8 0.89 -4.54 0.82
N LEU A 9 0.89 -4.87 2.11
CA LEU A 9 0.59 -3.91 3.17
C LEU A 9 1.87 -3.61 3.93
N ILE A 10 2.18 -2.35 4.11
CA ILE A 10 3.37 -1.92 4.83
C ILE A 10 2.94 -1.02 5.99
N ASP A 11 3.12 -1.51 7.21
CA ASP A 11 2.73 -0.81 8.43
C ASP A 11 3.50 -1.43 9.59
N ASP A 12 4.07 -0.60 10.45
CA ASP A 12 4.88 -1.09 11.57
C ASP A 12 4.07 -1.56 12.78
N ASP A 13 2.76 -1.33 12.78
CA ASP A 13 1.90 -1.72 13.89
C ASP A 13 1.29 -3.09 13.64
N ASN A 14 1.73 -4.08 14.41
CA ASN A 14 1.28 -5.46 14.26
C ASN A 14 -0.23 -5.62 14.48
N ALA A 15 -0.80 -4.91 15.45
CA ALA A 15 -2.24 -5.00 15.70
C ALA A 15 -3.04 -4.48 14.50
N THR A 16 -2.59 -3.39 13.92
CA THR A 16 -3.21 -2.84 12.71
C THR A 16 -3.12 -3.84 11.55
N ASN A 17 -1.97 -4.48 11.39
CA ASN A 17 -1.76 -5.46 10.33
C ASN A 17 -2.67 -6.67 10.47
N VAL A 18 -2.84 -7.16 11.70
CA VAL A 18 -3.76 -8.28 11.96
C VAL A 18 -5.19 -7.89 11.60
N TYR A 19 -5.61 -6.71 12.04
CA TYR A 19 -6.94 -6.21 11.75
C TYR A 19 -7.18 -6.06 10.24
N HIS A 20 -6.23 -5.47 9.54
CA HIS A 20 -6.35 -5.26 8.09
C HIS A 20 -6.41 -6.61 7.35
N GLY A 21 -5.64 -7.59 7.80
CA GLY A 21 -5.70 -8.93 7.21
C GLY A 21 -7.07 -9.56 7.35
N ILE A 22 -7.70 -9.41 8.51
CA ILE A 22 -9.04 -9.91 8.75
C ILE A 22 -10.04 -9.24 7.81
N ILE A 23 -9.96 -7.92 7.67
CA ILE A 23 -10.86 -7.18 6.79
C ILE A 23 -10.70 -7.65 5.34
N ILE A 24 -9.46 -7.81 4.90
CA ILE A 24 -9.18 -8.26 3.52
C ILE A 24 -9.77 -9.65 3.29
N ASP A 25 -9.56 -10.57 4.22
CA ASP A 25 -10.07 -11.94 4.08
C ASP A 25 -11.60 -11.97 4.03
N GLU A 26 -12.24 -11.13 4.81
CA GLU A 26 -13.71 -11.11 4.86
C GLU A 26 -14.34 -10.60 3.57
N THR A 27 -13.66 -9.73 2.84
CA THR A 27 -14.25 -9.16 1.62
C THR A 27 -14.21 -10.14 0.43
N GLU A 28 -13.29 -11.08 0.44
CA GLU A 28 -13.04 -11.97 -0.69
C GLU A 28 -12.73 -11.23 -1.99
N LEU A 29 -12.31 -9.97 -1.88
CA LEU A 29 -11.98 -9.13 -3.05
C LEU A 29 -10.51 -9.20 -3.45
N VAL A 30 -9.67 -9.78 -2.59
CA VAL A 30 -8.22 -9.85 -2.81
C VAL A 30 -7.81 -11.32 -2.90
N GLU A 31 -7.13 -11.67 -4.00
CA GLU A 31 -6.72 -13.06 -4.18
C GLU A 31 -5.57 -13.43 -3.27
N LYS A 32 -4.64 -12.49 -3.06
CA LYS A 32 -3.46 -12.79 -2.26
C LYS A 32 -2.85 -11.49 -1.72
N TYR A 33 -2.29 -11.56 -0.52
CA TYR A 33 -1.64 -10.39 0.08
C TYR A 33 -0.48 -10.80 0.97
N GLN A 34 0.44 -9.87 1.18
CA GLN A 34 1.55 -10.02 2.12
C GLN A 34 1.65 -8.78 2.99
N ILE A 35 2.11 -8.98 4.21
CA ILE A 35 2.27 -7.90 5.18
C ILE A 35 3.74 -7.75 5.54
N PHE A 36 4.22 -6.51 5.50
CA PHE A 36 5.57 -6.17 5.94
C PHE A 36 5.46 -5.17 7.09
N ASP A 37 6.24 -5.39 8.14
CA ASP A 37 6.23 -4.52 9.30
C ASP A 37 7.26 -3.39 9.22
N SER A 38 8.01 -3.33 8.12
CA SER A 38 8.92 -2.21 7.87
C SER A 38 9.02 -1.93 6.37
N ALA A 39 9.25 -0.67 6.06
CA ALA A 39 9.44 -0.25 4.68
C ALA A 39 10.70 -0.90 4.08
N SER A 40 11.76 -1.03 4.88
CA SER A 40 13.00 -1.64 4.41
C SER A 40 12.80 -3.09 3.98
N ALA A 41 12.06 -3.87 4.78
CA ALA A 41 11.81 -5.27 4.45
C ALA A 41 10.99 -5.39 3.17
N ALA A 42 9.97 -4.54 3.00
CA ALA A 42 9.17 -4.53 1.80
C ALA A 42 10.01 -4.17 0.57
N LEU A 43 10.88 -3.18 0.72
CA LEU A 43 11.73 -2.75 -0.39
C LEU A 43 12.69 -3.86 -0.83
N GLU A 44 13.28 -4.58 0.13
CA GLU A 44 14.14 -5.72 -0.18
C GLU A 44 13.39 -6.81 -0.96
N TYR A 45 12.16 -7.09 -0.54
CA TYR A 45 11.34 -8.06 -1.25
C TYR A 45 11.06 -7.60 -2.69
N LEU A 46 10.71 -6.33 -2.85
CA LEU A 46 10.38 -5.78 -4.16
C LEU A 46 11.59 -5.70 -5.10
N LYS A 47 12.78 -5.50 -4.54
CA LYS A 47 14.00 -5.48 -5.34
C LYS A 47 14.29 -6.82 -6.01
N LYS A 48 13.83 -7.91 -5.44
CA LYS A 48 14.02 -9.25 -6.01
C LYS A 48 13.22 -9.42 -7.30
N GLY A 49 12.12 -8.69 -7.44
CA GLY A 49 11.33 -8.70 -8.66
C GLY A 49 10.65 -10.02 -9.00
N GLU A 50 10.57 -10.94 -8.05
CA GLU A 50 9.99 -12.26 -8.29
C GLU A 50 8.49 -12.19 -8.48
N GLU A 51 7.83 -11.30 -7.74
CA GLU A 51 6.40 -11.16 -7.81
C GLU A 51 6.04 -9.69 -7.61
N ARG A 52 5.24 -9.16 -8.52
CA ARG A 52 4.89 -7.74 -8.49
C ARG A 52 3.48 -7.57 -7.94
N PRO A 53 3.32 -6.73 -6.89
CA PRO A 53 1.98 -6.44 -6.39
C PRO A 53 1.23 -5.56 -7.37
N GLN A 54 -0.08 -5.70 -7.37
CA GLN A 54 -0.95 -4.80 -8.13
C GLN A 54 -1.08 -3.46 -7.38
N TYR A 55 -1.18 -3.52 -6.07
CA TYR A 55 -1.26 -2.34 -5.21
C TYR A 55 -0.37 -2.49 -3.99
N ILE A 56 0.12 -1.37 -3.50
CA ILE A 56 0.84 -1.30 -2.23
C ILE A 56 0.06 -0.37 -1.31
N PHE A 57 -0.36 -0.88 -0.15
CA PHE A 57 -0.99 -0.09 0.90
C PHE A 57 0.11 0.34 1.85
N LEU A 58 0.32 1.63 1.97
CA LEU A 58 1.51 2.19 2.60
C LEU A 58 1.14 3.17 3.71
N ASP A 59 1.65 2.90 4.91
CA ASP A 59 1.55 3.86 6.00
C ASP A 59 2.64 4.92 5.84
N ILE A 60 2.34 6.14 6.24
CA ILE A 60 3.29 7.24 6.13
C ILE A 60 4.28 7.24 7.29
N ASN A 61 3.77 7.16 8.51
CA ASN A 61 4.58 7.34 9.71
C ASN A 61 5.10 6.01 10.25
N MET A 62 6.35 5.71 9.95
CA MET A 62 7.02 4.49 10.42
C MET A 62 8.43 4.84 10.87
N PRO A 63 8.97 4.15 11.89
CA PRO A 63 10.35 4.38 12.30
C PRO A 63 11.34 3.91 11.24
N GLY A 64 12.48 4.54 11.19
CA GLY A 64 13.47 4.25 10.16
C GLY A 64 13.07 4.91 8.86
N MET A 65 12.72 4.09 7.86
CA MET A 65 12.24 4.59 6.57
C MET A 65 10.74 4.85 6.65
N ASP A 66 10.31 6.08 6.43
CA ASP A 66 8.88 6.41 6.41
C ASP A 66 8.28 6.15 5.02
N GLY A 67 6.97 6.39 4.90
CA GLY A 67 6.27 6.12 3.65
C GLY A 67 6.80 6.92 2.46
N TRP A 68 7.14 8.18 2.67
CA TRP A 68 7.64 9.02 1.58
C TRP A 68 9.02 8.60 1.12
N GLU A 69 9.89 8.23 2.08
CA GLU A 69 11.21 7.71 1.76
C GLU A 69 11.11 6.38 1.02
N PHE A 70 10.21 5.51 1.45
CA PHE A 70 9.96 4.25 0.75
C PHE A 70 9.54 4.51 -0.69
N LEU A 71 8.60 5.43 -0.88
CA LEU A 71 8.05 5.71 -2.20
C LEU A 71 9.13 6.24 -3.15
N ALA A 72 10.01 7.12 -2.64
CA ALA A 72 11.11 7.64 -3.43
C ALA A 72 12.05 6.53 -3.90
N GLU A 73 12.38 5.59 -3.00
CA GLU A 73 13.23 4.46 -3.34
C GLU A 73 12.53 3.50 -4.30
N TYR A 74 11.25 3.22 -4.06
CA TYR A 74 10.48 2.31 -4.88
C TYR A 74 10.38 2.80 -6.33
N GLN A 75 10.20 4.09 -6.51
CA GLN A 75 10.08 4.67 -7.84
C GLN A 75 11.32 4.47 -8.70
N GLN A 76 12.45 4.20 -8.08
CA GLN A 76 13.71 4.00 -8.78
C GLN A 76 14.01 2.54 -9.12
N LEU A 77 13.19 1.60 -8.62
CA LEU A 77 13.50 0.19 -8.78
C LEU A 77 13.25 -0.33 -10.19
N ASP A 78 12.27 0.20 -10.88
CA ASP A 78 11.86 -0.36 -12.16
C ASP A 78 11.59 0.75 -13.15
N GLN A 79 12.50 0.90 -14.10
CA GLN A 79 12.38 1.92 -15.12
C GLN A 79 11.50 1.48 -16.29
N ALA A 80 10.99 0.25 -16.24
CA ALA A 80 10.13 -0.27 -17.30
C ALA A 80 8.66 0.00 -17.05
N ASN A 81 8.33 0.82 -16.07
CA ASN A 81 6.97 1.27 -15.77
C ASN A 81 6.02 0.17 -15.29
N ASN A 82 6.57 -0.82 -14.61
CA ASN A 82 5.76 -1.89 -14.05
C ASN A 82 5.58 -1.73 -12.53
N LEU A 83 5.58 -0.50 -12.05
CA LEU A 83 5.40 -0.23 -10.64
C LEU A 83 3.93 -0.37 -10.25
N ALA A 84 3.71 -0.85 -9.04
CA ALA A 84 2.38 -0.95 -8.47
C ALA A 84 1.82 0.45 -8.21
N LYS A 85 0.50 0.55 -8.19
CA LYS A 85 -0.13 1.76 -7.69
C LYS A 85 -0.07 1.75 -6.18
N VAL A 86 0.13 2.90 -5.58
CA VAL A 86 0.27 3.04 -4.14
C VAL A 86 -1.00 3.65 -3.56
N ILE A 87 -1.48 3.05 -2.49
CA ILE A 87 -2.62 3.56 -1.74
C ILE A 87 -2.09 3.94 -0.37
N MET A 88 -2.13 5.24 -0.07
CA MET A 88 -1.71 5.72 1.24
C MET A 88 -2.82 5.42 2.25
N LEU A 89 -2.48 4.74 3.32
CA LEU A 89 -3.43 4.33 4.35
C LEU A 89 -2.82 4.73 5.69
N THR A 90 -3.26 5.84 6.25
CA THR A 90 -2.58 6.47 7.36
C THR A 90 -3.55 7.07 8.37
N THR A 91 -3.07 7.28 9.59
CA THR A 91 -3.82 8.07 10.59
C THR A 91 -3.58 9.56 10.39
N SER A 92 -2.53 9.93 9.65
CA SER A 92 -2.16 11.34 9.44
C SER A 92 -2.90 11.90 8.23
N LEU A 93 -3.78 12.87 8.47
CA LEU A 93 -4.49 13.56 7.40
C LEU A 93 -4.02 15.00 7.26
N GLY A 94 -2.74 15.25 7.52
CA GLY A 94 -2.19 16.59 7.39
C GLY A 94 -2.26 17.08 5.95
N ALA A 95 -2.49 18.40 5.78
CA ALA A 95 -2.60 18.98 4.45
C ALA A 95 -1.32 18.78 3.63
N PHE A 96 -0.17 18.78 4.29
CA PHE A 96 1.11 18.57 3.62
C PHE A 96 1.20 17.17 3.01
N ASP A 97 0.85 16.15 3.79
CA ASP A 97 0.88 14.77 3.30
C ASP A 97 -0.13 14.56 2.18
N LYS A 98 -1.31 15.14 2.32
CA LYS A 98 -2.32 15.04 1.29
C LYS A 98 -1.85 15.65 -0.02
N LYS A 99 -1.18 16.80 0.06
CA LYS A 99 -0.63 17.46 -1.11
C LYS A 99 0.44 16.63 -1.79
N LEU A 100 1.34 16.02 -1.00
CA LEU A 100 2.37 15.14 -1.55
C LEU A 100 1.75 13.95 -2.27
N ALA A 101 0.68 13.38 -1.69
CA ALA A 101 -0.01 12.27 -2.32
C ALA A 101 -0.65 12.67 -3.64
N GLU A 102 -1.31 13.82 -3.68
CA GLU A 102 -1.96 14.32 -4.90
C GLU A 102 -0.94 14.58 -6.01
N ASP A 103 0.26 15.00 -5.65
CA ASP A 103 1.29 15.34 -6.62
C ASP A 103 2.08 14.13 -7.12
N ASN A 104 1.91 12.95 -6.51
CA ASN A 104 2.68 11.77 -6.89
C ASN A 104 1.85 10.85 -7.81
N PRO A 105 2.29 10.64 -9.05
CA PRO A 105 1.51 9.84 -10.01
C PRO A 105 1.32 8.37 -9.63
N LEU A 106 2.15 7.82 -8.74
CA LEU A 106 1.98 6.44 -8.29
C LEU A 106 0.88 6.32 -7.24
N VAL A 107 0.56 7.40 -6.54
CA VAL A 107 -0.45 7.35 -5.48
C VAL A 107 -1.84 7.49 -6.09
N SER A 108 -2.62 6.42 -6.03
CA SER A 108 -3.96 6.42 -6.61
C SER A 108 -5.04 6.82 -5.61
N ASN A 109 -4.82 6.55 -4.33
CA ASN A 109 -5.79 6.85 -3.28
C ASN A 109 -5.08 7.25 -1.99
N PHE A 110 -5.77 8.03 -1.18
CA PHE A 110 -5.29 8.47 0.12
C PHE A 110 -6.42 8.27 1.11
N PHE A 111 -6.31 7.23 1.94
CA PHE A 111 -7.35 6.84 2.88
C PHE A 111 -6.90 6.99 4.32
N GLN A 112 -7.86 7.27 5.19
CA GLN A 112 -7.62 7.27 6.63
C GLN A 112 -7.82 5.87 7.19
N LYS A 113 -6.90 5.42 8.06
CA LYS A 113 -7.06 4.15 8.76
C LYS A 113 -8.29 4.17 9.65
N PRO A 114 -8.89 3.02 9.91
CA PRO A 114 -8.50 1.69 9.43
C PRO A 114 -9.03 1.39 8.03
N LEU A 115 -8.46 0.37 7.40
CA LEU A 115 -8.95 -0.15 6.13
C LEU A 115 -10.38 -0.65 6.32
N THR A 116 -11.25 -0.37 5.34
CA THR A 116 -12.64 -0.80 5.38
C THR A 116 -12.98 -1.62 4.15
N PRO A 117 -14.03 -2.47 4.23
CA PRO A 117 -14.49 -3.19 3.05
C PRO A 117 -14.88 -2.26 1.91
N GLU A 118 -15.44 -1.09 2.22
CA GLU A 118 -15.84 -0.11 1.21
C GLU A 118 -14.64 0.42 0.43
N MET A 119 -13.52 0.64 1.11
CA MET A 119 -12.29 1.08 0.45
C MET A 119 -11.81 0.02 -0.54
N LEU A 120 -11.83 -1.24 -0.14
CA LEU A 120 -11.43 -2.34 -1.01
C LEU A 120 -12.37 -2.48 -2.20
N GLN A 121 -13.66 -2.30 -1.98
CA GLN A 121 -14.64 -2.35 -3.06
C GLN A 121 -14.40 -1.21 -4.06
N GLU A 122 -14.10 -0.02 -3.57
CA GLU A 122 -13.80 1.12 -4.43
C GLU A 122 -12.59 0.83 -5.33
N ILE A 123 -11.56 0.21 -4.76
CA ILE A 123 -10.36 -0.14 -5.52
C ILE A 123 -10.68 -1.22 -6.55
N ALA A 124 -11.41 -2.26 -6.15
CA ALA A 124 -11.79 -3.34 -7.05
C ALA A 124 -12.65 -2.81 -8.21
N ASP A 125 -13.55 -1.88 -7.93
CA ASP A 125 -14.42 -1.30 -8.95
C ASP A 125 -13.66 -0.44 -9.95
N SER A 126 -12.48 0.02 -9.60
CA SER A 126 -11.67 0.87 -10.48
C SER A 126 -10.74 0.09 -11.41
N ILE A 127 -10.70 -1.21 -11.28
CA ILE A 127 -9.83 -2.07 -12.11
C ILE A 127 -10.42 -2.25 -13.50
#